data_729b196efb9c62114b616c9603ed3d4c
#
_entry.id   729b196efb9c62114b616c9603ed3d4c
#
_cell.length_a   1.000
_cell.length_b   1.000
_cell.length_c   1.000
_cell.angle_alpha   90.00
_cell.angle_beta   90.00
_cell.angle_gamma   90.00
#
_symmetry.space_group_name_H-M   'P 1'
#
loop_
_entity.id
_entity.type
_entity.pdbx_description
1 polymer ?
#
loop_
_entity_poly.entity_id
_entity_poly.type
_entity_poly.pdbx_seq_one_letter_code
_entity_poly.pdbx_strand_id
1 'polypeptide(L)'
;MPLTKSSADMVAEARARIDEIETPDLIARLNDPNVVVIDIRDIRERQRSGFILGSVHAPRGMVEFWVDPESPYFKDIFSEDKEFIFHCASGWRSALTVATLQDMGFPAAHLKEGFSTWEAQGGPVERVDQTD
;
A
#
# COMPACT_ATOMS: atom_id res chain seq x y z
N MET A 1 -21.33 18.24 15.25
CA MET A 1 -20.14 19.09 15.20
C MET A 1 -19.48 18.93 13.85
N PRO A 2 -19.31 20.00 13.10
CA PRO A 2 -18.54 19.90 11.87
C PRO A 2 -17.07 19.65 12.20
N LEU A 3 -16.43 18.87 11.32
CA LEU A 3 -15.02 18.62 11.45
C LEU A 3 -14.24 19.86 11.05
N THR A 4 -13.09 20.09 11.67
CA THR A 4 -12.19 21.17 11.28
C THR A 4 -11.33 20.81 10.06
N LYS A 5 -11.21 19.49 9.79
CA LYS A 5 -10.47 18.99 8.64
C LYS A 5 -11.18 17.73 8.13
N SER A 6 -11.47 17.69 6.84
CA SER A 6 -12.12 16.53 6.23
C SER A 6 -11.12 15.44 5.89
N SER A 7 -11.61 14.22 5.65
CA SER A 7 -10.74 13.14 5.18
C SER A 7 -10.14 13.48 3.80
N ALA A 8 -10.90 14.14 2.94
CA ALA A 8 -10.37 14.59 1.65
C ALA A 8 -9.21 15.56 1.82
N ASP A 9 -9.32 16.48 2.78
CA ASP A 9 -8.23 17.40 3.09
C ASP A 9 -6.99 16.67 3.61
N MET A 10 -7.19 15.68 4.47
CA MET A 10 -6.08 14.86 4.98
C MET A 10 -5.37 14.12 3.85
N VAL A 11 -6.12 13.55 2.92
CA VAL A 11 -5.55 12.84 1.77
C VAL A 11 -4.78 13.82 0.88
N ALA A 12 -5.34 14.99 0.59
CA ALA A 12 -4.67 15.99 -0.23
C ALA A 12 -3.35 16.45 0.41
N GLU A 13 -3.35 16.70 1.70
CA GLU A 13 -2.13 17.08 2.43
C GLU A 13 -1.08 15.97 2.40
N ALA A 14 -1.52 14.72 2.58
CA ALA A 14 -0.62 13.57 2.51
C ALA A 14 0.01 13.46 1.12
N ARG A 15 -0.80 13.54 0.07
CA ARG A 15 -0.31 13.43 -1.31
C ARG A 15 0.68 14.52 -1.67
N ALA A 16 0.56 15.69 -1.05
CA ALA A 16 1.46 16.82 -1.33
C ALA A 16 2.89 16.57 -0.81
N ARG A 17 3.08 15.63 0.11
CA ARG A 17 4.39 15.43 0.75
C ARG A 17 4.96 14.02 0.65
N ILE A 18 4.28 13.10 -0.04
CA ILE A 18 4.74 11.72 -0.19
C ILE A 18 5.11 11.43 -1.64
N ASP A 19 5.84 10.34 -1.85
CA ASP A 19 6.16 9.84 -3.18
C ASP A 19 5.01 9.00 -3.70
N GLU A 20 4.60 9.26 -4.95
CA GLU A 20 3.55 8.53 -5.64
C GLU A 20 4.13 7.86 -6.88
N ILE A 21 3.68 6.62 -7.15
CA ILE A 21 4.08 5.93 -8.39
C ILE A 21 2.82 5.71 -9.25
N GLU A 22 2.97 5.94 -10.54
CA GLU A 22 1.90 5.70 -11.50
C GLU A 22 1.79 4.21 -11.82
N THR A 23 0.61 3.76 -12.18
CA THR A 23 0.36 2.33 -12.46
C THR A 23 1.30 1.74 -13.52
N PRO A 24 1.50 2.39 -14.71
CA PRO A 24 2.42 1.82 -15.71
C PRO A 24 3.84 1.69 -15.18
N ASP A 25 4.28 2.61 -14.35
CA ASP A 25 5.65 2.58 -13.79
C ASP A 25 5.81 1.42 -12.83
N LEU A 26 4.81 1.13 -12.01
CA LEU A 26 4.88 -0.03 -11.12
C LEU A 26 4.82 -1.34 -11.89
N ILE A 27 3.98 -1.42 -12.92
CA ILE A 27 3.92 -2.61 -13.78
C ILE A 27 5.30 -2.91 -14.35
N ALA A 28 6.00 -1.88 -14.83
CA ALA A 28 7.33 -2.03 -15.41
C ALA A 28 8.37 -2.52 -14.39
N ARG A 29 8.14 -2.28 -13.11
CA ARG A 29 9.09 -2.61 -12.04
C ARG A 29 8.68 -3.81 -11.21
N LEU A 30 7.63 -4.50 -11.58
CA LEU A 30 7.06 -5.56 -10.75
C LEU A 30 8.00 -6.74 -10.56
N ASN A 31 8.91 -6.97 -11.50
CA ASN A 31 9.90 -8.06 -11.43
C ASN A 31 11.22 -7.64 -10.79
N ASP A 32 11.33 -6.39 -10.36
CA ASP A 32 12.53 -5.90 -9.69
C ASP A 32 12.58 -6.50 -8.26
N PRO A 33 13.65 -7.26 -7.92
CA PRO A 33 13.73 -7.88 -6.60
C PRO A 33 13.87 -6.87 -5.45
N ASN A 34 14.19 -5.61 -5.76
CA ASN A 34 14.27 -4.55 -4.75
C ASN A 34 12.94 -3.86 -4.48
N VAL A 35 11.89 -4.21 -5.22
CA VAL A 35 10.56 -3.63 -5.04
C VAL A 35 9.67 -4.60 -4.30
N VAL A 36 9.05 -4.13 -3.21
CA VAL A 36 8.06 -4.91 -2.45
C VAL A 36 6.74 -4.14 -2.47
N VAL A 37 5.70 -4.76 -2.99
CA VAL A 37 4.36 -4.17 -3.04
C VAL A 37 3.58 -4.64 -1.82
N ILE A 38 3.05 -3.68 -1.07
CA ILE A 38 2.30 -3.94 0.17
C ILE A 38 0.85 -3.54 -0.02
N ASP A 39 -0.05 -4.50 0.12
CA ASP A 39 -1.49 -4.29 0.02
C ASP A 39 -2.07 -4.08 1.41
N ILE A 40 -2.60 -2.88 1.67
CA ILE A 40 -3.14 -2.55 3.00
C ILE A 40 -4.66 -2.65 3.08
N ARG A 41 -5.29 -3.21 2.04
CA ARG A 41 -6.74 -3.39 2.03
C ARG A 41 -7.15 -4.44 3.07
N ASP A 42 -8.44 -4.49 3.35
CA ASP A 42 -9.04 -5.58 4.14
C ASP A 42 -8.80 -6.90 3.41
N ILE A 43 -8.55 -7.97 4.17
CA ILE A 43 -8.30 -9.29 3.58
C ILE A 43 -9.46 -9.76 2.68
N ARG A 44 -10.69 -9.34 2.98
CA ARG A 44 -11.85 -9.70 2.17
C ARG A 44 -11.84 -9.05 0.80
N GLU A 45 -11.20 -7.88 0.67
CA GLU A 45 -11.02 -7.26 -0.65
C GLU A 45 -10.09 -8.09 -1.53
N ARG A 46 -9.03 -8.64 -0.94
CA ARG A 46 -8.11 -9.54 -1.66
C ARG A 46 -8.82 -10.81 -2.09
N GLN A 47 -9.65 -11.36 -1.21
CA GLN A 47 -10.41 -12.58 -1.51
C GLN A 47 -11.43 -12.36 -2.61
N ARG A 48 -12.07 -11.20 -2.62
CA ARG A 48 -13.14 -10.87 -3.56
C ARG A 48 -12.63 -10.43 -4.93
N SER A 49 -11.61 -9.58 -4.95
CA SER A 49 -11.13 -8.90 -6.16
C SER A 49 -9.79 -9.38 -6.66
N GLY A 50 -9.11 -10.23 -5.89
CA GLY A 50 -7.73 -10.59 -6.20
C GLY A 50 -6.75 -9.54 -5.68
N PHE A 51 -5.49 -9.69 -6.03
CA PHE A 51 -4.43 -8.82 -5.53
C PHE A 51 -3.28 -8.74 -6.55
N ILE A 52 -2.45 -7.72 -6.41
CA ILE A 52 -1.30 -7.54 -7.29
C ILE A 52 -0.36 -8.73 -7.13
N LEU A 53 0.06 -9.31 -8.25
CA LEU A 53 0.94 -10.47 -8.27
C LEU A 53 2.19 -10.22 -7.41
N GLY A 54 2.42 -11.11 -6.45
CA GLY A 54 3.58 -11.03 -5.56
C GLY A 54 3.43 -10.05 -4.40
N SER A 55 2.29 -9.37 -4.28
CA SER A 55 2.10 -8.41 -3.18
C SER A 55 1.95 -9.11 -1.83
N VAL A 56 2.43 -8.42 -0.80
CA VAL A 56 2.33 -8.86 0.58
C VAL A 56 1.19 -8.11 1.25
N HIS A 57 0.36 -8.82 2.01
CA HIS A 57 -0.74 -8.20 2.73
C HIS A 57 -0.29 -7.67 4.09
N ALA A 58 -0.60 -6.41 4.36
CA ALA A 58 -0.37 -5.79 5.67
C ALA A 58 -1.58 -4.90 5.97
N PRO A 59 -2.53 -5.37 6.80
CA PRO A 59 -3.75 -4.61 7.03
C PRO A 59 -3.44 -3.24 7.60
N ARG A 60 -4.18 -2.22 7.13
CA ARG A 60 -3.91 -0.81 7.47
C ARG A 60 -3.72 -0.60 8.98
N GLY A 61 -4.53 -1.28 9.80
CA GLY A 61 -4.48 -1.12 11.25
C GLY A 61 -3.22 -1.62 11.92
N MET A 62 -2.39 -2.41 11.22
CA MET A 62 -1.18 -3.00 11.80
C MET A 62 0.12 -2.45 11.21
N VAL A 63 0.06 -1.61 10.18
CA VAL A 63 1.26 -1.21 9.44
C VAL A 63 2.29 -0.57 10.35
N GLU A 64 1.90 0.40 11.17
CA GLU A 64 2.84 1.09 12.05
C GLU A 64 3.56 0.13 13.00
N PHE A 65 2.84 -0.88 13.47
CA PHE A 65 3.41 -1.86 14.39
C PHE A 65 4.28 -2.89 13.68
N TRP A 66 3.98 -3.19 12.42
CA TRP A 66 4.73 -4.18 11.65
C TRP A 66 6.07 -3.64 11.14
N VAL A 67 6.18 -2.31 10.95
CA VAL A 67 7.43 -1.71 10.46
C VAL A 67 8.40 -1.35 11.58
N ASP A 68 7.94 -1.31 12.82
CA ASP A 68 8.73 -0.84 13.96
C ASP A 68 9.46 -2.02 14.62
N PRO A 69 10.81 -2.06 14.54
CA PRO A 69 11.56 -3.18 15.15
C PRO A 69 11.45 -3.24 16.66
N GLU A 70 11.01 -2.17 17.32
CA GLU A 70 10.81 -2.17 18.77
C GLU A 70 9.40 -2.59 19.17
N SER A 71 8.51 -2.77 18.19
CA SER A 71 7.16 -3.23 18.43
C SER A 71 7.13 -4.76 18.61
N PRO A 72 6.26 -5.31 19.50
CA PRO A 72 6.12 -6.76 19.61
C PRO A 72 5.51 -7.42 18.35
N TYR A 73 4.99 -6.61 17.40
CA TYR A 73 4.36 -7.10 16.17
C TYR A 73 5.25 -6.94 14.94
N PHE A 74 6.50 -6.58 15.11
CA PHE A 74 7.42 -6.34 13.99
C PHE A 74 7.48 -7.54 13.05
N LYS A 75 7.47 -7.24 11.73
CA LYS A 75 7.62 -8.26 10.67
C LYS A 75 8.95 -8.04 9.95
N ASP A 76 9.71 -9.12 9.83
CA ASP A 76 11.09 -9.07 9.32
C ASP A 76 11.21 -8.53 7.90
N ILE A 77 10.17 -8.65 7.07
CA ILE A 77 10.21 -8.13 5.70
C ILE A 77 10.50 -6.63 5.69
N PHE A 78 10.06 -5.91 6.72
CA PHE A 78 10.25 -4.46 6.77
C PHE A 78 11.65 -4.06 7.24
N SER A 79 12.50 -5.02 7.63
CA SER A 79 13.90 -4.76 7.94
C SER A 79 14.79 -4.80 6.70
N GLU A 80 14.28 -5.30 5.58
CA GLU A 80 15.06 -5.43 4.35
C GLU A 80 15.25 -4.07 3.70
N ASP A 81 16.40 -3.87 3.07
CA ASP A 81 16.70 -2.65 2.33
C ASP A 81 16.04 -2.72 0.95
N LYS A 82 14.74 -2.48 0.94
CA LYS A 82 13.91 -2.57 -0.25
C LYS A 82 13.15 -1.27 -0.46
N GLU A 83 12.59 -1.13 -1.65
CA GLU A 83 11.68 -0.04 -1.97
C GLU A 83 10.26 -0.53 -1.76
N PHE A 84 9.61 -0.03 -0.72
CA PHE A 84 8.26 -0.46 -0.35
C PHE A 84 7.22 0.45 -1.00
N ILE A 85 6.29 -0.16 -1.73
CA ILE A 85 5.21 0.55 -2.43
C ILE A 85 3.89 0.03 -1.89
N PHE A 86 3.20 0.89 -1.16
CA PHE A 86 1.93 0.58 -0.51
C PHE A 86 0.78 0.90 -1.45
N HIS A 87 -0.30 0.15 -1.36
CA HIS A 87 -1.50 0.47 -2.12
C HIS A 87 -2.77 0.06 -1.38
N CYS A 88 -3.85 0.70 -1.78
CA CYS A 88 -5.20 0.33 -1.37
C CYS A 88 -6.07 0.25 -2.63
N ALA A 89 -7.37 0.51 -2.53
CA ALA A 89 -8.25 0.44 -3.71
C ALA A 89 -8.16 1.69 -4.58
N SER A 90 -8.17 2.89 -3.98
CA SER A 90 -8.24 4.16 -4.71
C SER A 90 -7.14 5.16 -4.34
N GLY A 91 -6.21 4.78 -3.50
CA GLY A 91 -5.11 5.64 -3.11
C GLY A 91 -5.36 6.53 -1.89
N TRP A 92 -6.51 6.46 -1.26
CA TRP A 92 -6.82 7.28 -0.07
C TRP A 92 -6.17 6.72 1.19
N ARG A 93 -6.46 5.45 1.50
CA ARG A 93 -5.86 4.79 2.68
C ARG A 93 -4.35 4.75 2.58
N SER A 94 -3.82 4.44 1.40
CA SER A 94 -2.37 4.33 1.21
C SER A 94 -1.67 5.68 1.29
N ALA A 95 -2.32 6.76 0.86
CA ALA A 95 -1.75 8.10 1.01
C ALA A 95 -1.55 8.44 2.48
N LEU A 96 -2.57 8.22 3.30
CA LEU A 96 -2.47 8.47 4.74
C LEU A 96 -1.44 7.56 5.40
N THR A 97 -1.38 6.30 4.97
CA THR A 97 -0.42 5.33 5.50
C THR A 97 1.01 5.76 5.22
N VAL A 98 1.32 6.11 3.98
CA VAL A 98 2.69 6.50 3.61
C VAL A 98 3.09 7.79 4.31
N ALA A 99 2.16 8.75 4.45
CA ALA A 99 2.43 9.96 5.20
C ALA A 99 2.78 9.66 6.66
N THR A 100 2.05 8.74 7.29
CA THR A 100 2.33 8.31 8.66
C THR A 100 3.70 7.63 8.76
N LEU A 101 4.01 6.74 7.81
CA LEU A 101 5.31 6.06 7.78
C LEU A 101 6.47 7.03 7.60
N GLN A 102 6.27 8.06 6.76
CA GLN A 102 7.26 9.11 6.58
C GLN A 102 7.53 9.83 7.90
N ASP A 103 6.50 10.11 8.69
CA ASP A 103 6.65 10.72 10.01
C ASP A 103 7.45 9.82 10.98
N MET A 104 7.36 8.51 10.79
CA MET A 104 8.14 7.55 11.58
C MET A 104 9.58 7.40 11.09
N GLY A 105 9.91 7.98 9.94
CA GLY A 105 11.23 7.82 9.32
C GLY A 105 11.36 6.60 8.44
N PHE A 106 10.25 5.94 8.10
CA PHE A 106 10.24 4.76 7.23
C PHE A 106 9.98 5.20 5.79
N PRO A 107 10.96 5.04 4.88
CA PRO A 107 10.80 5.47 3.49
C PRO A 107 9.85 4.54 2.74
N ALA A 108 8.86 5.14 2.08
CA ALA A 108 7.87 4.39 1.32
C ALA A 108 7.22 5.29 0.27
N ALA A 109 6.65 4.67 -0.75
CA ALA A 109 5.82 5.35 -1.75
C ALA A 109 4.47 4.63 -1.81
N HIS A 110 3.49 5.21 -2.52
CA HIS A 110 2.24 4.51 -2.74
C HIS A 110 1.83 4.54 -4.20
N LEU A 111 1.04 3.55 -4.60
CA LEU A 111 0.45 3.46 -5.93
C LEU A 111 -0.70 4.46 -6.00
N LYS A 112 -0.55 5.49 -6.82
CA LYS A 112 -1.41 6.67 -6.82
C LYS A 112 -2.89 6.34 -7.02
N GLU A 113 -3.20 5.49 -8.00
CA GLU A 113 -4.59 5.16 -8.32
C GLU A 113 -5.09 3.89 -7.62
N GLY A 114 -4.19 3.11 -7.04
CA GLY A 114 -4.56 1.91 -6.31
C GLY A 114 -4.95 0.74 -7.20
N PHE A 115 -5.57 -0.24 -6.57
CA PHE A 115 -5.94 -1.50 -7.24
C PHE A 115 -7.11 -1.33 -8.21
N SER A 116 -7.96 -0.31 -8.01
CA SER A 116 -9.20 -0.16 -8.79
C SER A 116 -8.96 -0.04 -10.30
N THR A 117 -7.81 0.50 -10.72
CA THR A 117 -7.47 0.64 -12.13
C THR A 117 -6.36 -0.30 -12.57
N TRP A 118 -5.83 -1.11 -11.66
CA TRP A 118 -4.64 -1.94 -11.91
C TRP A 118 -4.84 -2.92 -13.05
N GLU A 119 -5.87 -3.74 -12.96
CA GLU A 119 -6.12 -4.79 -13.95
C GLU A 119 -6.46 -4.20 -15.33
N ALA A 120 -7.24 -3.12 -15.35
CA ALA A 120 -7.61 -2.46 -16.60
C ALA A 120 -6.41 -1.86 -17.33
N GLN A 121 -5.35 -1.51 -16.60
CA GLN A 121 -4.12 -0.97 -17.18
C GLN A 121 -3.08 -2.04 -17.49
N GLY A 122 -3.46 -3.30 -17.37
CA GLY A 122 -2.58 -4.41 -17.75
C GLY A 122 -1.75 -4.97 -16.59
N GLY A 123 -2.02 -4.56 -15.36
CA GLY A 123 -1.31 -5.10 -14.20
C GLY A 123 -1.70 -6.54 -13.92
N PRO A 124 -0.74 -7.42 -13.63
CA PRO A 124 -1.05 -8.81 -13.33
C PRO A 124 -1.72 -8.95 -11.98
N VAL A 125 -2.76 -9.79 -11.95
CA VAL A 125 -3.57 -10.04 -10.76
C VAL A 125 -3.54 -11.52 -10.43
N GLU A 126 -3.36 -11.81 -9.16
CA GLU A 126 -3.45 -13.14 -8.62
C GLU A 126 -4.78 -13.24 -7.86
N ARG A 127 -5.46 -14.37 -7.96
CA ARG A 127 -6.75 -14.55 -7.29
C ARG A 127 -6.62 -15.61 -6.22
N VAL A 128 -7.30 -15.37 -5.11
CA VAL A 128 -7.35 -16.36 -4.04
C VAL A 128 -8.16 -17.56 -4.54
N ASP A 129 -7.61 -18.75 -4.37
CA ASP A 129 -8.29 -19.98 -4.77
C ASP A 129 -9.49 -20.18 -3.86
N GLN A 130 -10.68 -20.26 -4.46
CA GLN A 130 -11.93 -20.46 -3.73
C GLN A 130 -12.43 -21.88 -3.96
N THR A 131 -11.64 -22.85 -3.58
CA THR A 131 -12.09 -24.24 -3.62
C THR A 131 -13.12 -24.48 -2.54
N ASP A 132 -14.21 -25.07 -2.93
CA ASP A 132 -15.28 -25.44 -2.00
C ASP A 132 -14.90 -26.63 -1.14
#